data_ffcd80e5db18825ba4c9ee96ed103c00
#
_entry.id   ffcd80e5db18825ba4c9ee96ed103c00
#
_cell.length_a   1.000
_cell.length_b   1.000
_cell.length_c   1.000
_cell.angle_alpha   90.00
_cell.angle_beta   90.00
_cell.angle_gamma   90.00
#
_symmetry.space_group_name_H-M   'P 1'
#
loop_
_entity.id
_entity.type
_entity.pdbx_description
1 polymer ?
#
loop_
_entity_poly.entity_id
_entity_poly.type
_entity_poly.pdbx_seq_one_letter_code
_entity_poly.pdbx_strand_id
1 'polypeptide(L)'
;MKRLLRLSLLPLLSMALAFSCQKIELPDGTADDSTQNAAGGGNGASPSLDTSNALTVTEAMQRAADGSEVVIKGYIVGYTTSSMSNASFSVPGDKANTNMLLSDTPDEDDDLFCLPVELPTTGRNLRGQLNLYGHPEYFNQYIAIQGKLTTYFRVVGLKSPTAFAFIAPPENSGGGN
;
A
#
# COMPACT_ATOMS: atom_id res chain seq x y z
N MET A 1 -16.52 -26.64 -48.07
CA MET A 1 -17.72 -25.82 -47.96
C MET A 1 -17.36 -24.43 -47.49
N LYS A 2 -17.61 -23.46 -48.33
CA LYS A 2 -17.26 -22.04 -48.22
C LYS A 2 -18.27 -21.33 -47.29
N ARG A 3 -17.85 -20.52 -46.32
CA ARG A 3 -18.61 -19.45 -45.68
C ARG A 3 -17.63 -18.36 -45.29
N LEU A 4 -17.53 -17.34 -46.10
CA LEU A 4 -18.16 -16.03 -46.18
C LEU A 4 -17.79 -15.12 -45.00
N LEU A 5 -16.87 -14.26 -45.37
CA LEU A 5 -16.43 -12.98 -44.81
C LEU A 5 -17.63 -12.05 -44.56
N ARG A 6 -17.80 -11.51 -43.36
CA ARG A 6 -18.60 -10.29 -43.14
C ARG A 6 -17.72 -9.20 -42.56
N LEU A 7 -17.35 -8.31 -43.46
CA LEU A 7 -16.79 -7.02 -43.20
C LEU A 7 -17.91 -6.11 -42.65
N SER A 8 -17.78 -5.61 -41.43
CA SER A 8 -18.67 -4.58 -40.89
C SER A 8 -17.87 -3.30 -40.69
N LEU A 9 -18.17 -2.35 -41.55
CA LEU A 9 -17.68 -0.98 -41.57
C LEU A 9 -18.45 -0.17 -40.52
N LEU A 10 -17.78 0.42 -39.53
CA LEU A 10 -18.37 1.39 -38.59
C LEU A 10 -17.79 2.78 -38.85
N PRO A 11 -18.60 3.83 -38.88
CA PRO A 11 -18.17 5.18 -39.18
C PRO A 11 -17.52 5.88 -37.97
N LEU A 12 -16.52 6.65 -38.30
CA LEU A 12 -15.79 7.62 -37.48
C LEU A 12 -16.77 8.74 -37.03
N LEU A 13 -16.99 8.87 -35.70
CA LEU A 13 -17.66 10.06 -35.16
C LEU A 13 -16.62 10.88 -34.39
N SER A 14 -16.13 11.91 -35.04
CA SER A 14 -15.24 12.94 -34.50
C SER A 14 -16.04 13.89 -33.61
N MET A 15 -15.71 13.93 -32.30
CA MET A 15 -16.29 14.90 -31.36
C MET A 15 -15.15 15.71 -30.75
N ALA A 16 -14.95 16.92 -31.27
CA ALA A 16 -14.05 17.91 -30.72
C ALA A 16 -14.66 18.54 -29.47
N LEU A 17 -14.03 18.35 -28.31
CA LEU A 17 -14.36 19.09 -27.11
C LEU A 17 -13.30 20.17 -26.86
N ALA A 18 -13.74 21.41 -26.98
CA ALA A 18 -12.97 22.61 -26.67
C ALA A 18 -12.78 22.68 -25.11
N PHE A 19 -11.54 22.66 -24.68
CA PHE A 19 -11.18 22.97 -23.29
C PHE A 19 -11.12 24.47 -23.09
N SER A 20 -12.11 25.00 -22.38
CA SER A 20 -12.08 26.36 -21.85
C SER A 20 -11.25 26.39 -20.57
N CYS A 21 -10.11 27.05 -20.61
CA CYS A 21 -9.31 27.39 -19.44
C CYS A 21 -10.00 28.52 -18.66
N GLN A 22 -10.60 28.20 -17.52
CA GLN A 22 -11.00 29.24 -16.55
C GLN A 22 -9.91 29.37 -15.48
N LYS A 23 -9.28 30.53 -15.48
CA LYS A 23 -8.39 31.03 -14.44
C LYS A 23 -9.22 31.38 -13.21
N ILE A 24 -9.08 30.63 -12.13
CA ILE A 24 -9.68 30.95 -10.82
C ILE A 24 -8.68 31.80 -10.06
N GLU A 25 -9.05 33.05 -9.80
CA GLU A 25 -8.34 33.93 -8.86
C GLU A 25 -8.72 33.56 -7.43
N LEU A 26 -7.68 33.38 -6.57
CA LEU A 26 -7.85 33.18 -5.14
C LEU A 26 -8.18 34.50 -4.44
N PRO A 27 -9.10 34.52 -3.49
CA PRO A 27 -9.14 35.61 -2.52
C PRO A 27 -8.09 35.40 -1.42
N ASP A 28 -7.34 36.46 -1.19
CA ASP A 28 -6.38 36.68 -0.12
C ASP A 28 -7.11 36.73 1.25
N GLY A 29 -6.56 36.07 2.26
CA GLY A 29 -7.15 36.14 3.61
C GLY A 29 -6.49 35.25 4.64
N THR A 30 -5.35 35.69 5.20
CA THR A 30 -4.87 35.56 6.60
C THR A 30 -4.93 34.20 7.33
N ALA A 31 -3.72 33.73 7.63
CA ALA A 31 -3.17 33.20 8.88
C ALA A 31 -4.10 32.45 9.87
N ASP A 32 -3.77 31.19 10.21
CA ASP A 32 -3.02 30.85 11.42
C ASP A 32 -2.75 29.36 11.54
N ASP A 33 -1.54 29.10 12.01
CA ASP A 33 -1.05 28.13 12.96
C ASP A 33 -0.95 26.63 12.59
N SER A 34 0.31 26.30 12.42
CA SER A 34 1.06 25.16 12.99
C SER A 34 0.44 23.77 12.99
N THR A 35 0.90 22.94 12.04
CA THR A 35 1.49 21.65 12.46
C THR A 35 2.55 21.23 11.47
N GLN A 36 3.81 21.37 11.87
CA GLN A 36 4.94 20.83 11.15
C GLN A 36 4.89 19.31 11.19
N ASN A 37 4.64 18.70 10.05
CA ASN A 37 4.91 17.30 9.86
C ASN A 37 6.14 17.18 8.98
N ALA A 38 7.21 16.65 9.58
CA ALA A 38 8.53 16.50 8.96
C ALA A 38 8.43 15.64 7.70
N ALA A 39 8.89 16.23 6.62
CA ALA A 39 8.91 15.67 5.29
C ALA A 39 10.01 14.61 5.15
N GLY A 40 9.62 13.41 4.75
CA GLY A 40 10.45 12.51 3.94
C GLY A 40 10.09 12.73 2.49
N GLY A 41 11.01 13.26 1.70
CA GLY A 41 10.77 13.70 0.33
C GLY A 41 10.43 12.58 -0.64
N GLY A 42 9.44 12.82 -1.47
CA GLY A 42 9.05 12.04 -2.64
C GLY A 42 7.88 12.72 -3.33
N ASN A 43 8.16 13.55 -4.33
CA ASN A 43 7.14 14.22 -5.16
C ASN A 43 6.30 13.21 -5.94
N GLY A 44 5.10 12.99 -5.48
CA GLY A 44 4.00 12.33 -6.14
C GLY A 44 2.82 12.40 -5.20
N ALA A 45 1.89 13.35 -5.40
CA ALA A 45 0.66 13.40 -4.63
C ALA A 45 -0.11 12.10 -4.85
N SER A 46 0.11 11.12 -3.98
CA SER A 46 -0.82 10.00 -3.82
C SER A 46 -2.15 10.59 -3.35
N PRO A 47 -3.28 10.15 -3.93
CA PRO A 47 -4.56 10.44 -3.31
C PRO A 47 -4.45 10.08 -1.83
N SER A 48 -4.93 10.96 -0.96
CA SER A 48 -4.87 10.72 0.48
C SER A 48 -5.56 9.38 0.77
N LEU A 49 -4.78 8.42 1.28
CA LEU A 49 -5.31 7.12 1.66
C LEU A 49 -6.24 7.30 2.85
N ASP A 50 -7.52 6.95 2.68
CA ASP A 50 -8.48 6.97 3.79
C ASP A 50 -8.16 5.83 4.75
N THR A 51 -7.70 6.18 5.93
CA THR A 51 -7.34 5.24 6.99
C THR A 51 -8.38 5.12 8.10
N SER A 52 -9.52 5.79 7.96
CA SER A 52 -10.59 5.80 9.00
C SER A 52 -11.13 4.42 9.33
N ASN A 53 -11.21 3.54 8.31
CA ASN A 53 -11.67 2.15 8.42
C ASN A 53 -10.53 1.15 8.20
N ALA A 54 -9.28 1.55 8.40
CA ALA A 54 -8.14 0.65 8.23
C ALA A 54 -8.16 -0.44 9.30
N LEU A 55 -8.00 -1.68 8.84
CA LEU A 55 -7.90 -2.85 9.70
C LEU A 55 -6.52 -2.93 10.36
N THR A 56 -6.46 -3.44 11.57
CA THR A 56 -5.21 -3.93 12.14
C THR A 56 -4.79 -5.22 11.42
N VAL A 57 -3.55 -5.66 11.61
CA VAL A 57 -3.05 -6.92 11.06
C VAL A 57 -3.88 -8.09 11.60
N THR A 58 -4.13 -8.15 12.90
CA THR A 58 -4.95 -9.19 13.53
C THR A 58 -6.36 -9.22 12.96
N GLU A 59 -7.03 -8.08 12.80
CA GLU A 59 -8.37 -8.01 12.21
C GLU A 59 -8.37 -8.51 10.77
N ALA A 60 -7.37 -8.15 9.98
CA ALA A 60 -7.24 -8.59 8.59
C ALA A 60 -7.03 -10.11 8.50
N MET A 61 -6.18 -10.67 9.36
CA MET A 61 -5.90 -12.12 9.39
C MET A 61 -7.13 -12.95 9.79
N GLN A 62 -8.08 -12.38 10.52
CA GLN A 62 -9.34 -13.03 10.91
C GLN A 62 -10.43 -12.95 9.84
N ARG A 63 -10.23 -12.18 8.78
CA ARG A 63 -11.20 -12.05 7.68
C ARG A 63 -11.05 -13.15 6.63
N ALA A 64 -12.12 -13.34 5.85
CA ALA A 64 -12.07 -14.18 4.67
C ALA A 64 -11.14 -13.57 3.61
N ALA A 65 -10.31 -14.39 3.00
CA ALA A 65 -9.42 -14.03 1.90
C ALA A 65 -10.20 -14.06 0.56
N ASP A 66 -11.20 -13.20 0.42
CA ASP A 66 -12.22 -13.21 -0.64
C ASP A 66 -11.91 -12.27 -1.81
N GLY A 67 -10.75 -11.59 -1.79
CA GLY A 67 -10.34 -10.62 -2.79
C GLY A 67 -10.91 -9.21 -2.56
N SER A 68 -11.57 -8.96 -1.43
CA SER A 68 -12.05 -7.62 -1.08
C SER A 68 -10.91 -6.63 -0.97
N GLU A 69 -11.17 -5.39 -1.40
CA GLU A 69 -10.23 -4.29 -1.25
C GLU A 69 -10.32 -3.74 0.18
N VAL A 70 -9.18 -3.67 0.85
CA VAL A 70 -9.07 -3.21 2.24
C VAL A 70 -7.87 -2.28 2.40
N VAL A 71 -7.89 -1.48 3.46
CA VAL A 71 -6.71 -0.79 3.98
C VAL A 71 -6.29 -1.50 5.26
N ILE A 72 -5.00 -1.86 5.36
CA ILE A 72 -4.41 -2.49 6.53
C ILE A 72 -3.35 -1.54 7.09
N LYS A 73 -3.30 -1.42 8.40
CA LYS A 73 -2.27 -0.66 9.12
C LYS A 73 -1.45 -1.59 10.01
N GLY A 74 -0.14 -1.36 10.07
CA GLY A 74 0.78 -2.18 10.87
C GLY A 74 2.21 -1.72 10.77
N TYR A 75 3.08 -2.30 11.59
CA TYR A 75 4.52 -2.09 11.53
C TYR A 75 5.15 -2.98 10.48
N ILE A 76 6.15 -2.47 9.76
CA ILE A 76 6.96 -3.25 8.83
C ILE A 76 8.02 -3.98 9.66
N VAL A 77 7.83 -5.28 9.92
CA VAL A 77 8.68 -6.05 10.82
C VAL A 77 9.65 -7.01 10.12
N GLY A 78 9.59 -7.07 8.79
CA GLY A 78 10.47 -7.96 8.04
C GLY A 78 10.03 -8.20 6.62
N TYR A 79 10.53 -9.29 6.06
CA TYR A 79 10.24 -9.69 4.69
C TYR A 79 10.17 -11.21 4.52
N THR A 80 9.59 -11.65 3.42
CA THR A 80 9.68 -13.04 2.98
C THR A 80 9.88 -13.12 1.46
N THR A 81 10.37 -14.24 0.96
CA THR A 81 10.66 -14.43 -0.47
C THR A 81 9.72 -15.42 -1.15
N SER A 82 9.38 -16.52 -0.50
CA SER A 82 8.66 -17.63 -1.15
C SER A 82 7.62 -18.32 -0.27
N SER A 83 7.67 -18.17 1.03
CA SER A 83 6.71 -18.75 1.99
C SER A 83 6.85 -18.07 3.34
N MET A 84 5.84 -18.21 4.22
CA MET A 84 5.92 -17.69 5.60
C MET A 84 7.07 -18.34 6.37
N SER A 85 7.34 -19.63 6.16
CA SER A 85 8.48 -20.32 6.80
C SER A 85 9.87 -19.76 6.44
N ASN A 86 9.94 -18.89 5.42
CA ASN A 86 11.15 -18.16 5.04
C ASN A 86 11.08 -16.67 5.47
N ALA A 87 10.25 -16.38 6.46
CA ALA A 87 10.19 -15.06 7.06
C ALA A 87 11.55 -14.67 7.67
N SER A 88 11.91 -13.42 7.51
CA SER A 88 13.11 -12.83 8.11
C SER A 88 12.72 -11.50 8.75
N PHE A 89 13.01 -11.39 10.03
CA PHE A 89 12.69 -10.24 10.87
C PHE A 89 13.90 -9.31 10.98
N SER A 90 14.39 -8.91 9.83
CA SER A 90 15.57 -8.04 9.70
C SER A 90 15.55 -7.31 8.36
N VAL A 91 16.47 -6.40 8.18
CA VAL A 91 16.73 -5.77 6.88
C VAL A 91 17.54 -6.73 5.99
N PRO A 92 17.13 -6.99 4.73
CA PRO A 92 17.88 -7.84 3.82
C PRO A 92 19.24 -7.23 3.45
N GLY A 93 20.28 -8.07 3.43
CA GLY A 93 21.65 -7.61 3.22
C GLY A 93 22.11 -7.59 1.76
N ASP A 94 21.44 -8.29 0.85
CA ASP A 94 22.01 -8.60 -0.48
C ASP A 94 21.12 -8.18 -1.67
N LYS A 95 19.82 -8.13 -1.52
CA LYS A 95 18.89 -7.80 -2.62
C LYS A 95 17.50 -7.37 -2.15
N ALA A 96 16.79 -6.69 -3.04
CA ALA A 96 15.42 -6.27 -2.80
C ALA A 96 14.49 -7.46 -2.54
N ASN A 97 13.75 -7.41 -1.45
CA ASN A 97 12.71 -8.35 -1.11
C ASN A 97 11.48 -8.18 -2.03
N THR A 98 10.75 -9.26 -2.24
CA THR A 98 9.54 -9.28 -3.09
C THR A 98 8.26 -9.10 -2.29
N ASN A 99 8.35 -9.26 -0.98
CA ASN A 99 7.24 -9.15 -0.05
C ASN A 99 7.75 -8.55 1.25
N MET A 100 6.90 -7.79 1.93
CA MET A 100 7.15 -7.34 3.30
C MET A 100 6.19 -8.04 4.24
N LEU A 101 6.50 -8.00 5.52
CA LEU A 101 5.68 -8.51 6.61
C LEU A 101 5.19 -7.35 7.46
N LEU A 102 3.88 -7.35 7.74
CA LEU A 102 3.26 -6.40 8.68
C LEU A 102 2.83 -7.12 9.95
N SER A 103 3.00 -6.45 11.10
CA SER A 103 2.48 -6.87 12.40
C SER A 103 1.82 -5.70 13.13
N ASP A 104 0.97 -6.02 14.12
CA ASP A 104 0.37 -5.02 15.01
C ASP A 104 1.36 -4.49 16.05
N THR A 105 2.47 -5.20 16.28
CA THR A 105 3.53 -4.84 17.22
C THR A 105 4.84 -4.58 16.50
N PRO A 106 5.63 -3.56 16.90
CA PRO A 106 6.99 -3.41 16.42
C PRO A 106 7.87 -4.55 16.97
N ASP A 107 8.96 -4.85 16.30
CA ASP A 107 9.91 -5.91 16.69
C ASP A 107 9.30 -7.31 16.82
N GLU A 108 8.15 -7.58 16.15
CA GLU A 108 7.58 -8.92 16.06
C GLU A 108 8.53 -9.85 15.32
N ASP A 109 8.74 -11.04 15.85
CA ASP A 109 9.65 -12.05 15.29
C ASP A 109 9.00 -13.44 15.07
N ASP A 110 7.68 -13.53 15.25
CA ASP A 110 6.89 -14.75 14.98
C ASP A 110 6.04 -14.55 13.72
N ASP A 111 6.23 -15.40 12.73
CA ASP A 111 5.51 -15.36 11.46
C ASP A 111 4.00 -15.63 11.59
N LEU A 112 3.57 -16.23 12.70
CA LEU A 112 2.16 -16.46 13.00
C LEU A 112 1.37 -15.17 13.29
N PHE A 113 2.05 -14.09 13.67
CA PHE A 113 1.44 -12.78 13.92
C PHE A 113 1.69 -11.78 12.81
N CYS A 114 2.15 -12.26 11.64
CA CYS A 114 2.51 -11.43 10.52
C CYS A 114 1.63 -11.67 9.30
N LEU A 115 1.30 -10.58 8.61
CA LEU A 115 0.57 -10.59 7.36
C LEU A 115 1.52 -10.29 6.20
N PRO A 116 1.67 -11.20 5.21
CA PRO A 116 2.52 -10.96 4.04
C PRO A 116 1.85 -9.99 3.07
N VAL A 117 2.63 -9.04 2.59
CA VAL A 117 2.23 -8.05 1.59
C VAL A 117 3.10 -8.18 0.34
N GLU A 118 2.48 -8.34 -0.81
CA GLU A 118 3.16 -8.37 -2.10
C GLU A 118 3.77 -7.01 -2.43
N LEU A 119 5.00 -6.99 -2.94
CA LEU A 119 5.65 -5.78 -3.47
C LEU A 119 5.83 -5.93 -4.99
N PRO A 120 4.84 -5.53 -5.82
CA PRO A 120 4.93 -5.64 -7.27
C PRO A 120 5.93 -4.63 -7.86
N THR A 121 6.54 -5.00 -8.99
CA THR A 121 7.37 -4.09 -9.80
C THR A 121 6.56 -3.36 -10.86
N THR A 122 5.37 -3.84 -11.17
CA THR A 122 4.45 -3.26 -12.15
C THR A 122 3.60 -2.14 -11.53
N GLY A 123 3.01 -1.32 -12.36
CA GLY A 123 2.20 -0.20 -11.89
C GLY A 123 3.04 0.86 -11.16
N ARG A 124 2.77 1.08 -9.89
CA ARG A 124 3.48 2.08 -9.06
C ARG A 124 4.89 1.66 -8.62
N ASN A 125 5.35 0.46 -9.01
CA ASN A 125 6.64 -0.08 -8.56
C ASN A 125 6.81 -0.01 -7.03
N LEU A 126 5.86 -0.58 -6.29
CA LEU A 126 5.92 -0.55 -4.82
C LEU A 126 7.14 -1.28 -4.26
N ARG A 127 7.68 -2.26 -5.01
CA ARG A 127 8.96 -2.88 -4.64
C ARG A 127 10.10 -1.86 -4.58
N GLY A 128 10.18 -0.95 -5.54
CA GLY A 128 11.20 0.11 -5.53
C GLY A 128 11.00 1.13 -4.40
N GLN A 129 9.75 1.29 -3.94
CA GLN A 129 9.40 2.29 -2.94
C GLN A 129 9.38 1.78 -1.50
N LEU A 130 9.16 0.48 -1.29
CA LEU A 130 8.92 -0.10 0.05
C LEU A 130 9.82 -1.27 0.42
N ASN A 131 10.70 -1.75 -0.49
CA ASN A 131 11.55 -2.86 -0.11
C ASN A 131 12.60 -2.43 0.92
N LEU A 132 12.80 -3.27 1.93
CA LEU A 132 13.72 -2.97 3.04
C LEU A 132 15.21 -2.98 2.65
N TYR A 133 15.59 -3.58 1.51
CA TYR A 133 16.97 -3.49 1.02
C TYR A 133 17.32 -2.07 0.56
N GLY A 134 16.41 -1.42 -0.15
CA GLY A 134 16.58 -0.04 -0.61
C GLY A 134 16.21 1.01 0.44
N HIS A 135 15.41 0.61 1.42
CA HIS A 135 14.85 1.49 2.44
C HIS A 135 14.93 0.84 3.83
N PRO A 136 16.13 0.61 4.35
CA PRO A 136 16.30 -0.01 5.67
C PRO A 136 15.67 0.80 6.81
N GLU A 137 15.54 2.11 6.62
CA GLU A 137 14.89 3.03 7.55
C GLU A 137 13.39 2.78 7.75
N TYR A 138 12.77 1.99 6.87
CA TYR A 138 11.35 1.64 7.00
C TYR A 138 11.09 0.45 7.94
N PHE A 139 12.15 -0.24 8.36
CA PHE A 139 12.01 -1.28 9.39
C PHE A 139 11.43 -0.68 10.67
N ASN A 140 10.41 -1.32 11.23
CA ASN A 140 9.62 -0.83 12.36
C ASN A 140 8.86 0.50 12.14
N GLN A 141 8.76 0.99 10.90
CA GLN A 141 7.86 2.10 10.62
C GLN A 141 6.40 1.63 10.52
N TYR A 142 5.48 2.49 10.96
CA TYR A 142 4.05 2.22 10.91
C TYR A 142 3.46 2.74 9.59
N ILE A 143 2.78 1.86 8.87
CA ILE A 143 2.28 2.12 7.52
C ILE A 143 0.80 1.74 7.42
N ALA A 144 0.04 2.47 6.60
CA ALA A 144 -1.23 2.04 6.06
C ALA A 144 -1.05 1.68 4.58
N ILE A 145 -1.60 0.54 4.15
CA ILE A 145 -1.48 0.06 2.77
C ILE A 145 -2.82 -0.49 2.28
N GLN A 146 -3.22 -0.08 1.08
CA GLN A 146 -4.43 -0.52 0.40
C GLN A 146 -4.13 -1.62 -0.60
N GLY A 147 -4.95 -2.67 -0.62
CA GLY A 147 -4.83 -3.76 -1.57
C GLY A 147 -5.94 -4.78 -1.41
N LYS A 148 -5.77 -5.94 -2.05
CA LYS A 148 -6.76 -7.03 -2.02
C LYS A 148 -6.38 -8.08 -0.98
N LEU A 149 -7.29 -8.35 -0.06
CA LEU A 149 -7.15 -9.41 0.94
C LEU A 149 -7.41 -10.76 0.28
N THR A 150 -6.40 -11.61 0.24
CA THR A 150 -6.48 -12.88 -0.49
C THR A 150 -5.59 -13.94 0.16
N THR A 151 -5.72 -15.18 -0.26
CA THR A 151 -4.78 -16.23 0.15
C THR A 151 -3.41 -15.96 -0.48
N TYR A 152 -2.41 -15.78 0.36
CA TYR A 152 -1.03 -15.56 -0.04
C TYR A 152 -0.08 -16.38 0.84
N PHE A 153 0.80 -17.17 0.26
CA PHE A 153 1.65 -18.13 1.01
C PHE A 153 0.88 -19.07 1.94
N ARG A 154 -0.35 -19.46 1.56
CA ARG A 154 -1.29 -20.34 2.31
C ARG A 154 -1.88 -19.70 3.58
N VAL A 155 -1.64 -18.43 3.81
CA VAL A 155 -2.26 -17.63 4.87
C VAL A 155 -3.05 -16.47 4.26
N VAL A 156 -3.74 -15.69 5.08
CA VAL A 156 -4.32 -14.42 4.66
C VAL A 156 -3.19 -13.43 4.41
N GLY A 157 -3.24 -12.71 3.28
CA GLY A 157 -2.23 -11.72 2.93
C GLY A 157 -2.79 -10.66 2.00
N LEU A 158 -2.01 -9.63 1.74
CA LEU A 158 -2.39 -8.51 0.88
C LEU A 158 -1.67 -8.60 -0.47
N LYS A 159 -2.44 -8.61 -1.55
CA LYS A 159 -1.91 -8.60 -2.93
C LYS A 159 -2.40 -7.40 -3.72
N SER A 160 -1.71 -7.14 -4.82
CA SER A 160 -2.04 -6.04 -5.73
C SER A 160 -2.20 -4.70 -5.01
N PRO A 161 -1.26 -4.29 -4.16
CA PRO A 161 -1.39 -3.04 -3.43
C PRO A 161 -1.42 -1.84 -4.39
N THR A 162 -2.31 -0.88 -4.08
CA THR A 162 -2.61 0.28 -4.94
C THR A 162 -2.15 1.61 -4.35
N ALA A 163 -2.09 1.71 -3.02
CA ALA A 163 -1.68 2.92 -2.32
C ALA A 163 -1.07 2.58 -0.95
N PHE A 164 -0.24 3.47 -0.44
CA PHE A 164 0.28 3.40 0.93
C PHE A 164 0.55 4.80 1.47
N ALA A 165 0.63 4.89 2.80
CA ALA A 165 1.09 6.08 3.52
C ALA A 165 1.77 5.67 4.83
N PHE A 166 2.88 6.31 5.18
CA PHE A 166 3.40 6.24 6.54
C PHE A 166 2.53 7.10 7.44
N ILE A 167 2.11 6.53 8.56
CA ILE A 167 1.19 7.18 9.51
C ILE A 167 1.77 7.10 10.93
N ALA A 168 1.27 7.95 11.81
CA ALA A 168 1.64 7.85 13.21
C ALA A 168 1.15 6.50 13.79
N PRO A 169 1.98 5.80 14.57
CA PRO A 169 1.54 4.61 15.30
C PRO A 169 0.44 5.00 16.31
N PRO A 170 -0.40 4.04 16.73
CA PRO A 170 -1.34 4.27 17.78
C PRO A 170 -0.60 4.72 19.05
N GLU A 171 -1.11 5.74 19.72
CA GLU A 171 -0.59 6.08 21.02
C GLU A 171 -0.74 4.85 21.93
N ASN A 172 0.38 4.34 22.40
CA ASN A 172 0.36 3.35 23.46
C ASN A 172 -0.33 4.04 24.65
N SER A 173 -1.60 3.74 24.85
CA SER A 173 -2.25 3.98 26.14
C SER A 173 -1.55 3.04 27.13
N GLY A 174 -0.34 3.46 27.53
CA GLY A 174 0.47 2.78 28.51
C GLY A 174 -0.37 2.69 29.76
N GLY A 175 -0.76 1.46 30.07
CA GLY A 175 -1.39 1.15 31.32
C GLY A 175 -0.48 1.69 32.43
N GLY A 176 -0.88 2.83 32.99
CA GLY A 176 -0.29 3.31 34.22
C GLY A 176 -0.54 2.26 35.28
N ASN A 177 0.54 1.75 35.79
CA ASN A 177 0.53 0.94 37.00
C ASN A 177 0.66 1.86 38.20
#